data_d32fe8eb2496602a62306c47c48abb12
#
_entry.id   d32fe8eb2496602a62306c47c48abb12
#
_cell.length_a   1.000
_cell.length_b   1.000
_cell.length_c   1.000
_cell.angle_alpha   90.00
_cell.angle_beta   90.00
_cell.angle_gamma   90.00
#
_symmetry.space_group_name_H-M   'P 1'
#
loop_
_entity.id
_entity.type
_entity.pdbx_description
1 polymer ?
#
loop_
_entity_poly.entity_id
_entity_poly.type
_entity_poly.pdbx_seq_one_letter_code
_entity_poly.pdbx_strand_id
1 'polypeptide(L)'
;MDQLESLCARAWPALAEEPLGDWSMRAAAGFTGRANSTLTCGDPGVPIPRALAAAEEFARAHGIKPTAHVVRDSAHEQAIADAGWRVDLDHPGGAESLVMTGPLAKFADGTVESRDLPGWWELTAGSEVTPAIRHVLGTGRVCFAGVEENGTVVAAVRGAVVQDVLHVARLAVRPEHRRRGLATRLMGGLAGWGLAESATTCVLQVAEHNTAAIRLYEELGCSEHHRYRYWVPAVS
;
A
#
# COMPACT_ATOMS: atom_id res chain seq x y z
N MET A 1 8.54 -12.77 3.82
CA MET A 1 8.24 -11.65 2.89
C MET A 1 6.88 -11.89 2.24
N ASP A 2 6.69 -12.98 1.53
CA ASP A 2 5.47 -13.28 0.75
C ASP A 2 4.17 -13.24 1.57
N GLN A 3 4.18 -13.81 2.79
CA GLN A 3 3.02 -13.73 3.67
C GLN A 3 2.62 -12.28 4.01
N LEU A 4 3.61 -11.41 4.27
CA LEU A 4 3.34 -10.01 4.62
C LEU A 4 2.82 -9.23 3.41
N GLU A 5 3.37 -9.47 2.21
CA GLU A 5 2.86 -8.87 0.98
C GLU A 5 1.43 -9.31 0.66
N SER A 6 1.10 -10.58 0.89
CA SER A 6 -0.27 -11.09 0.75
C SER A 6 -1.23 -10.41 1.74
N LEU A 7 -0.80 -10.16 2.98
CA LEU A 7 -1.60 -9.38 3.95
C LEU A 7 -1.77 -7.92 3.51
N CYS A 8 -0.71 -7.29 3.00
CA CYS A 8 -0.78 -5.94 2.44
C CYS A 8 -1.75 -5.88 1.24
N ALA A 9 -1.72 -6.88 0.35
CA ALA A 9 -2.63 -6.97 -0.78
C ALA A 9 -4.09 -7.09 -0.34
N ARG A 10 -4.39 -7.94 0.65
CA ARG A 10 -5.73 -8.08 1.25
C ARG A 10 -6.20 -6.83 1.97
N ALA A 11 -5.29 -6.04 2.56
CA ALA A 11 -5.59 -4.75 3.17
C ALA A 11 -5.81 -3.64 2.12
N TRP A 12 -5.47 -3.90 0.86
CA TRP A 12 -5.54 -2.98 -0.28
C TRP A 12 -6.14 -3.69 -1.50
N PRO A 13 -7.41 -4.16 -1.41
CA PRO A 13 -8.01 -5.05 -2.39
C PRO A 13 -8.21 -4.35 -3.74
N ALA A 14 -7.96 -5.06 -4.82
CA ALA A 14 -8.26 -4.61 -6.17
C ALA A 14 -9.75 -4.83 -6.51
N LEU A 15 -10.23 -4.19 -7.59
CA LEU A 15 -11.59 -4.41 -8.11
C LEU A 15 -11.70 -5.76 -8.83
N ALA A 16 -10.66 -6.12 -9.59
CA ALA A 16 -10.53 -7.41 -10.25
C ALA A 16 -9.24 -8.06 -9.77
N GLU A 17 -9.33 -9.33 -9.42
CA GLU A 17 -8.20 -10.13 -8.95
C GLU A 17 -8.33 -11.53 -9.52
N GLU A 18 -7.26 -12.01 -10.18
CA GLU A 18 -7.17 -13.36 -10.72
C GLU A 18 -5.89 -14.04 -10.24
N PRO A 19 -5.98 -15.27 -9.71
CA PRO A 19 -4.82 -16.03 -9.30
C PRO A 19 -4.07 -16.60 -10.51
N LEU A 20 -2.75 -16.70 -10.38
CA LEU A 20 -1.89 -17.45 -11.28
C LEU A 20 -0.89 -18.25 -10.44
N GLY A 21 -1.25 -19.47 -10.07
CA GLY A 21 -0.58 -20.20 -8.99
C GLY A 21 -0.71 -19.41 -7.68
N ASP A 22 0.43 -19.10 -7.05
CA ASP A 22 0.47 -18.24 -5.86
C ASP A 22 0.51 -16.74 -6.21
N TRP A 23 0.77 -16.38 -7.47
CA TRP A 23 0.74 -14.98 -7.90
C TRP A 23 -0.69 -14.45 -7.98
N SER A 24 -0.84 -13.13 -7.80
CA SER A 24 -2.14 -12.46 -7.93
C SER A 24 -2.05 -11.31 -8.93
N MET A 25 -2.82 -11.40 -10.02
CA MET A 25 -2.99 -10.35 -11.02
C MET A 25 -4.12 -9.42 -10.58
N ARG A 26 -3.86 -8.11 -10.45
CA ARG A 26 -4.77 -7.17 -9.80
C ARG A 26 -5.00 -5.93 -10.64
N ALA A 27 -6.27 -5.47 -10.71
CA ALA A 27 -6.67 -4.25 -11.40
C ALA A 27 -7.70 -3.44 -10.60
N ALA A 28 -7.53 -2.14 -10.56
CA ALA A 28 -8.42 -1.19 -9.90
C ALA A 28 -8.47 0.15 -10.66
N ALA A 29 -8.73 0.11 -11.96
CA ALA A 29 -8.88 1.26 -12.84
C ALA A 29 -7.73 2.29 -12.72
N GLY A 30 -6.50 1.82 -12.53
CA GLY A 30 -5.31 2.67 -12.42
C GLY A 30 -5.08 3.32 -11.04
N PHE A 31 -5.99 3.14 -10.07
CA PHE A 31 -5.79 3.71 -8.74
C PHE A 31 -4.71 2.95 -7.98
N THR A 32 -3.54 3.56 -7.85
CA THR A 32 -2.28 3.08 -7.23
C THR A 32 -1.64 1.86 -7.90
N GLY A 33 -0.31 1.83 -7.93
CA GLY A 33 0.46 0.69 -8.44
C GLY A 33 0.16 -0.61 -7.69
N ARG A 34 -0.01 -0.55 -6.37
CA ARG A 34 -0.29 -1.73 -5.53
C ARG A 34 -1.57 -2.49 -5.93
N ALA A 35 -2.62 -1.78 -6.31
CA ALA A 35 -3.88 -2.39 -6.74
C ALA A 35 -3.95 -2.60 -8.26
N ASN A 36 -2.93 -2.22 -9.02
CA ASN A 36 -2.84 -2.36 -10.48
C ASN A 36 -1.49 -2.97 -10.88
N SER A 37 -1.17 -4.10 -10.28
CA SER A 37 0.05 -4.85 -10.56
C SER A 37 -0.13 -6.32 -10.22
N THR A 38 0.64 -7.18 -10.88
CA THR A 38 0.75 -8.59 -10.51
C THR A 38 1.69 -8.72 -9.31
N LEU A 39 1.20 -9.21 -8.19
CA LEU A 39 2.01 -9.55 -7.03
C LEU A 39 2.71 -10.88 -7.28
N THR A 40 4.04 -10.88 -7.29
CA THR A 40 4.86 -12.04 -7.68
C THR A 40 5.40 -12.80 -6.46
N CYS A 41 4.54 -13.11 -5.50
CA CYS A 41 4.90 -13.88 -4.31
C CYS A 41 4.54 -15.36 -4.48
N GLY A 42 5.44 -16.27 -4.09
CA GLY A 42 5.24 -17.70 -4.24
C GLY A 42 5.44 -18.22 -5.67
N ASP A 43 4.96 -19.44 -5.97
CA ASP A 43 5.13 -20.11 -7.25
C ASP A 43 3.97 -19.78 -8.21
N PRO A 44 4.21 -19.21 -9.40
CA PRO A 44 3.15 -18.97 -10.38
C PRO A 44 2.60 -20.27 -11.02
N GLY A 45 3.16 -21.45 -10.73
CA GLY A 45 2.75 -22.72 -11.29
C GLY A 45 3.07 -22.93 -12.77
N VAL A 46 3.72 -21.96 -13.41
CA VAL A 46 4.16 -21.97 -14.82
C VAL A 46 5.52 -21.26 -14.94
N PRO A 47 6.28 -21.50 -16.03
CA PRO A 47 7.53 -20.76 -16.25
C PRO A 47 7.34 -19.24 -16.25
N ILE A 48 8.28 -18.49 -15.67
CA ILE A 48 8.22 -17.03 -15.50
C ILE A 48 7.84 -16.29 -16.79
N PRO A 49 8.42 -16.57 -17.99
CA PRO A 49 8.01 -15.88 -19.21
C PRO A 49 6.52 -16.06 -19.54
N ARG A 50 5.95 -17.24 -19.24
CA ARG A 50 4.52 -17.51 -19.46
C ARG A 50 3.65 -16.80 -18.41
N ALA A 51 4.11 -16.74 -17.16
CA ALA A 51 3.43 -15.99 -16.10
C ALA A 51 3.36 -14.50 -16.43
N LEU A 52 4.46 -13.93 -16.91
CA LEU A 52 4.51 -12.52 -17.32
C LEU A 52 3.63 -12.23 -18.54
N ALA A 53 3.59 -13.14 -19.54
CA ALA A 53 2.67 -13.01 -20.67
C ALA A 53 1.20 -13.01 -20.23
N ALA A 54 0.82 -13.86 -19.26
CA ALA A 54 -0.53 -13.85 -18.68
C ALA A 54 -0.80 -12.54 -17.93
N ALA A 55 0.17 -12.01 -17.18
CA ALA A 55 0.06 -10.71 -16.51
C ALA A 55 -0.13 -9.55 -17.49
N GLU A 56 0.55 -9.57 -18.64
CA GLU A 56 0.36 -8.58 -19.72
C GLU A 56 -1.03 -8.67 -20.34
N GLU A 57 -1.53 -9.88 -20.59
CA GLU A 57 -2.87 -10.12 -21.13
C GLU A 57 -3.95 -9.61 -20.16
N PHE A 58 -3.85 -9.96 -18.88
CA PHE A 58 -4.73 -9.46 -17.84
C PHE A 58 -4.72 -7.93 -17.76
N ALA A 59 -3.54 -7.31 -17.75
CA ALA A 59 -3.40 -5.87 -17.71
C ALA A 59 -4.05 -5.18 -18.91
N ARG A 60 -3.87 -5.74 -20.12
CA ARG A 60 -4.48 -5.25 -21.35
C ARG A 60 -6.01 -5.37 -21.30
N ALA A 61 -6.54 -6.50 -20.83
CA ALA A 61 -7.97 -6.73 -20.69
C ALA A 61 -8.64 -5.73 -19.74
N HIS A 62 -7.90 -5.26 -18.72
CA HIS A 62 -8.40 -4.30 -17.74
C HIS A 62 -7.98 -2.85 -18.01
N GLY A 63 -7.34 -2.56 -19.15
CA GLY A 63 -6.95 -1.21 -19.54
C GLY A 63 -5.92 -0.56 -18.60
N ILE A 64 -5.05 -1.35 -17.96
CA ILE A 64 -3.98 -0.89 -17.08
C ILE A 64 -2.60 -1.16 -17.68
N LYS A 65 -1.58 -0.47 -17.21
CA LYS A 65 -0.18 -0.71 -17.58
C LYS A 65 0.26 -2.08 -17.04
N PRO A 66 0.85 -2.96 -17.87
CA PRO A 66 1.48 -4.18 -17.39
C PRO A 66 2.55 -3.86 -16.35
N THR A 67 2.36 -4.32 -15.13
CA THR A 67 3.26 -4.02 -14.01
C THR A 67 3.35 -5.23 -13.10
N ALA A 68 4.57 -5.62 -12.74
CA ALA A 68 4.82 -6.62 -11.71
C ALA A 68 5.32 -5.95 -10.43
N HIS A 69 4.74 -6.33 -9.30
CA HIS A 69 5.17 -5.96 -7.96
C HIS A 69 6.12 -7.07 -7.47
N VAL A 70 7.42 -6.80 -7.48
CA VAL A 70 8.46 -7.79 -7.24
C VAL A 70 9.20 -7.45 -5.95
N VAL A 71 9.21 -8.38 -5.01
CA VAL A 71 10.02 -8.26 -3.80
C VAL A 71 11.49 -8.29 -4.20
N ARG A 72 12.24 -7.29 -3.74
CA ARG A 72 13.67 -7.15 -4.03
C ARG A 72 14.44 -8.34 -3.48
N ASP A 73 15.44 -8.78 -4.22
CA ASP A 73 16.28 -9.94 -3.88
C ASP A 73 15.49 -11.26 -3.72
N SER A 74 14.26 -11.32 -4.29
CA SER A 74 13.47 -12.54 -4.36
C SER A 74 14.00 -13.49 -5.43
N ALA A 75 13.60 -14.75 -5.34
CA ALA A 75 13.97 -15.76 -6.34
C ALA A 75 13.48 -15.44 -7.75
N HIS A 76 12.45 -14.58 -7.89
CA HIS A 76 11.85 -14.24 -9.18
C HIS A 76 12.50 -13.01 -9.83
N GLU A 77 13.18 -12.15 -9.07
CA GLU A 77 13.65 -10.85 -9.58
C GLU A 77 14.58 -11.03 -10.80
N GLN A 78 15.57 -11.92 -10.70
CA GLN A 78 16.48 -12.18 -11.80
C GLN A 78 15.78 -12.84 -13.00
N ALA A 79 14.89 -13.81 -12.76
CA ALA A 79 14.15 -14.47 -13.82
C ALA A 79 13.19 -13.54 -14.56
N ILE A 80 12.62 -12.55 -13.88
CA ILE A 80 11.79 -11.47 -14.45
C ILE A 80 12.66 -10.55 -15.32
N ALA A 81 13.87 -10.20 -14.86
CA ALA A 81 14.84 -9.44 -15.66
C ALA A 81 15.25 -10.20 -16.93
N ASP A 82 15.58 -11.49 -16.80
CA ASP A 82 15.99 -12.36 -17.92
C ASP A 82 14.84 -12.54 -18.95
N ALA A 83 13.60 -12.42 -18.50
CA ALA A 83 12.43 -12.44 -19.39
C ALA A 83 12.15 -11.10 -20.09
N GLY A 84 13.06 -10.12 -19.98
CA GLY A 84 12.98 -8.85 -20.71
C GLY A 84 12.14 -7.78 -20.00
N TRP A 85 11.92 -7.91 -18.71
CA TRP A 85 11.31 -6.86 -17.90
C TRP A 85 12.38 -6.02 -17.22
N ARG A 86 12.06 -4.76 -16.89
CA ARG A 86 12.97 -3.82 -16.23
C ARG A 86 12.25 -3.08 -15.10
N VAL A 87 13.00 -2.56 -14.16
CA VAL A 87 12.46 -1.69 -13.10
C VAL A 87 11.83 -0.44 -13.74
N ASP A 88 10.63 -0.11 -13.31
CA ASP A 88 9.90 1.11 -13.72
C ASP A 88 10.45 2.32 -12.95
N LEU A 89 11.52 2.91 -13.48
CA LEU A 89 12.16 4.08 -12.87
C LEU A 89 11.25 5.32 -12.87
N ASP A 90 10.28 5.35 -13.79
CA ASP A 90 9.34 6.47 -13.97
C ASP A 90 8.01 6.25 -13.21
N HIS A 91 7.94 5.24 -12.34
CA HIS A 91 6.72 4.95 -11.59
C HIS A 91 6.34 6.13 -10.69
N PRO A 92 5.08 6.66 -10.75
CA PRO A 92 4.67 7.88 -10.01
C PRO A 92 4.83 7.77 -8.49
N GLY A 93 4.75 6.57 -7.95
CA GLY A 93 4.94 6.31 -6.51
C GLY A 93 6.39 6.03 -6.11
N GLY A 94 7.36 6.20 -7.05
CA GLY A 94 8.76 5.81 -6.88
C GLY A 94 9.02 4.39 -7.38
N ALA A 95 10.23 4.15 -7.87
CA ALA A 95 10.66 2.87 -8.42
C ALA A 95 10.78 1.77 -7.36
N GLU A 96 11.14 2.15 -6.15
CA GLU A 96 11.33 1.26 -5.01
C GLU A 96 10.56 1.76 -3.77
N SER A 97 10.01 0.83 -3.02
CA SER A 97 9.32 1.11 -1.75
C SER A 97 9.84 0.20 -0.65
N LEU A 98 9.93 0.76 0.56
CA LEU A 98 10.18 0.03 1.79
C LEU A 98 8.86 -0.50 2.32
N VAL A 99 8.87 -1.74 2.78
CA VAL A 99 7.85 -2.29 3.68
C VAL A 99 8.41 -2.21 5.09
N MET A 100 7.78 -1.42 5.94
CA MET A 100 8.21 -1.23 7.32
C MET A 100 7.21 -1.86 8.28
N THR A 101 7.71 -2.43 9.36
CA THR A 101 6.90 -3.07 10.41
C THR A 101 7.33 -2.64 11.79
N GLY A 102 6.38 -2.63 12.72
CA GLY A 102 6.66 -2.34 14.12
C GLY A 102 5.52 -2.75 15.04
N PRO A 103 5.77 -3.01 16.33
CA PRO A 103 4.72 -3.38 17.27
C PRO A 103 3.84 -2.17 17.61
N LEU A 104 2.52 -2.32 17.48
CA LEU A 104 1.56 -1.24 17.76
C LEU A 104 1.67 -0.71 19.19
N ALA A 105 1.95 -1.58 20.17
CA ALA A 105 2.06 -1.21 21.57
C ALA A 105 3.18 -0.19 21.87
N LYS A 106 4.16 -0.01 20.96
CA LYS A 106 5.23 0.96 21.14
C LYS A 106 4.78 2.41 20.97
N PHE A 107 3.77 2.65 20.15
CA PHE A 107 3.34 4.01 19.80
C PHE A 107 1.84 4.24 19.92
N ALA A 108 1.08 3.26 20.39
CA ALA A 108 -0.34 3.45 20.66
C ALA A 108 -0.54 4.55 21.73
N ASP A 109 -1.31 5.58 21.37
CA ASP A 109 -1.64 6.71 22.23
C ASP A 109 -3.09 7.11 22.01
N GLY A 110 -3.96 6.70 22.94
CA GLY A 110 -5.40 6.85 22.79
C GLY A 110 -6.01 5.96 21.72
N THR A 111 -7.11 6.42 21.15
CA THR A 111 -7.79 5.78 20.02
C THR A 111 -8.38 6.83 19.09
N VAL A 112 -8.73 6.44 17.87
CA VAL A 112 -9.44 7.28 16.91
C VAL A 112 -10.77 6.64 16.55
N GLU A 113 -11.75 7.47 16.22
CA GLU A 113 -12.99 7.03 15.62
C GLU A 113 -12.89 7.07 14.10
N SER A 114 -13.46 6.06 13.45
CA SER A 114 -13.60 6.05 12.00
C SER A 114 -14.69 7.02 11.56
N ARG A 115 -14.35 7.99 10.71
CA ARG A 115 -15.28 9.00 10.21
C ARG A 115 -15.16 9.17 8.71
N ASP A 116 -16.21 8.84 7.98
CA ASP A 116 -16.30 9.08 6.53
C ASP A 116 -16.64 10.55 6.27
N LEU A 117 -15.60 11.38 6.24
CA LEU A 117 -15.70 12.82 5.99
C LEU A 117 -15.33 13.16 4.55
N PRO A 118 -16.08 14.00 3.83
CA PRO A 118 -15.72 14.44 2.48
C PRO A 118 -14.31 15.00 2.39
N GLY A 119 -13.88 15.81 3.36
CA GLY A 119 -12.54 16.37 3.43
C GLY A 119 -11.43 15.32 3.65
N TRP A 120 -11.75 14.15 4.22
CA TRP A 120 -10.82 13.04 4.32
C TRP A 120 -10.47 12.48 2.94
N TRP A 121 -11.50 12.26 2.10
CA TRP A 121 -11.32 11.76 0.73
C TRP A 121 -10.54 12.75 -0.13
N GLU A 122 -10.90 14.05 -0.07
CA GLU A 122 -10.18 15.10 -0.78
C GLU A 122 -8.68 15.09 -0.44
N LEU A 123 -8.34 15.02 0.85
CA LEU A 123 -6.94 15.08 1.31
C LEU A 123 -6.15 13.83 0.95
N THR A 124 -6.78 12.65 0.93
CA THR A 124 -6.09 11.36 0.78
C THR A 124 -6.18 10.74 -0.60
N ALA A 125 -7.22 11.07 -1.37
CA ALA A 125 -7.51 10.45 -2.66
C ALA A 125 -7.67 11.47 -3.81
N GLY A 126 -7.77 12.75 -3.49
CA GLY A 126 -8.00 13.82 -4.46
C GLY A 126 -9.46 14.24 -4.56
N SER A 127 -9.73 15.21 -5.42
CA SER A 127 -11.07 15.81 -5.57
C SER A 127 -12.09 14.87 -6.25
N GLU A 128 -11.62 13.92 -7.04
CA GLU A 128 -12.48 12.97 -7.76
C GLU A 128 -12.35 11.56 -7.15
N VAL A 129 -13.35 11.15 -6.39
CA VAL A 129 -13.38 9.85 -5.72
C VAL A 129 -14.20 8.87 -6.57
N THR A 130 -13.51 8.09 -7.39
CA THR A 130 -14.12 7.07 -8.27
C THR A 130 -14.61 5.85 -7.48
N PRO A 131 -15.49 4.99 -8.07
CA PRO A 131 -15.87 3.71 -7.47
C PRO A 131 -14.66 2.82 -7.13
N ALA A 132 -13.62 2.83 -7.97
CA ALA A 132 -12.38 2.08 -7.73
C ALA A 132 -11.66 2.57 -6.46
N ILE A 133 -11.55 3.89 -6.29
CA ILE A 133 -10.96 4.52 -5.10
C ILE A 133 -11.74 4.12 -3.85
N ARG A 134 -13.07 4.21 -3.89
CA ARG A 134 -13.94 3.81 -2.76
C ARG A 134 -13.79 2.35 -2.43
N HIS A 135 -13.71 1.48 -3.44
CA HIS A 135 -13.50 0.05 -3.23
C HIS A 135 -12.15 -0.22 -2.54
N VAL A 136 -11.04 0.25 -3.13
CA VAL A 136 -9.70 -0.01 -2.60
C VAL A 136 -9.51 0.54 -1.18
N LEU A 137 -10.03 1.73 -0.91
CA LEU A 137 -9.89 2.36 0.40
C LEU A 137 -10.92 1.92 1.42
N GLY A 138 -12.13 1.54 0.98
CA GLY A 138 -13.27 1.28 1.86
C GLY A 138 -13.56 -0.19 2.14
N THR A 139 -12.95 -1.13 1.41
CA THR A 139 -13.24 -2.55 1.60
C THR A 139 -12.45 -3.13 2.77
N GLY A 140 -13.14 -3.99 3.56
CA GLY A 140 -12.56 -4.68 4.71
C GLY A 140 -12.84 -3.98 6.04
N ARG A 141 -12.07 -4.34 7.07
CA ARG A 141 -12.12 -3.73 8.40
C ARG A 141 -11.23 -2.49 8.40
N VAL A 142 -11.81 -1.35 8.06
CA VAL A 142 -11.08 -0.10 7.83
C VAL A 142 -11.43 1.00 8.84
N CYS A 143 -10.47 1.88 9.09
CA CYS A 143 -10.62 3.10 9.86
C CYS A 143 -10.17 4.29 9.01
N PHE A 144 -11.04 5.29 8.87
CA PHE A 144 -10.75 6.60 8.31
C PHE A 144 -10.56 7.59 9.46
N ALA A 145 -9.31 7.81 9.87
CA ALA A 145 -9.01 8.75 10.93
C ALA A 145 -8.62 10.12 10.37
N GLY A 146 -9.10 11.19 11.00
CA GLY A 146 -8.80 12.56 10.57
C GLY A 146 -8.78 13.54 11.75
N VAL A 147 -8.06 14.64 11.54
CA VAL A 147 -8.09 15.82 12.41
C VAL A 147 -8.78 16.93 11.65
N GLU A 148 -9.81 17.49 12.27
CA GLU A 148 -10.56 18.62 11.74
C GLU A 148 -10.27 19.88 12.55
N GLU A 149 -10.00 20.98 11.87
CA GLU A 149 -9.87 22.32 12.46
C GLU A 149 -10.75 23.28 11.65
N ASN A 150 -11.64 24.01 12.35
CA ASN A 150 -12.55 24.97 11.73
C ASN A 150 -13.38 24.40 10.55
N GLY A 151 -13.85 23.16 10.66
CA GLY A 151 -14.64 22.48 9.62
C GLY A 151 -13.82 21.97 8.43
N THR A 152 -12.48 21.99 8.52
CA THR A 152 -11.58 21.50 7.48
C THR A 152 -10.75 20.32 7.99
N VAL A 153 -10.71 19.23 7.24
CA VAL A 153 -9.81 18.10 7.55
C VAL A 153 -8.39 18.52 7.20
N VAL A 154 -7.54 18.67 8.22
CA VAL A 154 -6.16 19.15 8.11
C VAL A 154 -5.11 18.03 8.12
N ALA A 155 -5.48 16.86 8.65
CA ALA A 155 -4.67 15.66 8.63
C ALA A 155 -5.56 14.43 8.54
N ALA A 156 -5.08 13.37 7.89
CA ALA A 156 -5.85 12.15 7.66
C ALA A 156 -4.93 10.94 7.57
N VAL A 157 -5.45 9.76 7.91
CA VAL A 157 -4.79 8.47 7.73
C VAL A 157 -5.83 7.37 7.56
N ARG A 158 -5.48 6.30 6.82
CA ARG A 158 -6.27 5.07 6.70
C ARG A 158 -5.59 3.93 7.44
N GLY A 159 -6.34 3.19 8.25
CA GLY A 159 -5.98 1.86 8.74
C GLY A 159 -6.84 0.78 8.14
N ALA A 160 -6.27 -0.41 7.96
CA ALA A 160 -7.03 -1.62 7.65
C ALA A 160 -6.47 -2.79 8.45
N VAL A 161 -7.33 -3.52 9.14
CA VAL A 161 -6.93 -4.72 9.90
C VAL A 161 -7.19 -5.98 9.09
N VAL A 162 -6.14 -6.78 8.91
CA VAL A 162 -6.18 -8.10 8.29
C VAL A 162 -5.43 -9.05 9.20
N GLN A 163 -6.13 -10.04 9.76
CA GLN A 163 -5.60 -10.91 10.81
C GLN A 163 -5.11 -10.08 12.01
N ASP A 164 -3.86 -10.20 12.40
CA ASP A 164 -3.19 -9.50 13.49
C ASP A 164 -2.35 -8.28 13.03
N VAL A 165 -2.54 -7.87 11.77
CA VAL A 165 -1.78 -6.77 11.15
C VAL A 165 -2.67 -5.56 10.91
N LEU A 166 -2.24 -4.39 11.37
CA LEU A 166 -2.75 -3.08 10.98
C LEU A 166 -1.94 -2.53 9.80
N HIS A 167 -2.52 -2.54 8.61
CA HIS A 167 -1.95 -1.88 7.44
C HIS A 167 -2.28 -0.38 7.46
N VAL A 168 -1.24 0.46 7.52
CA VAL A 168 -1.37 1.92 7.52
C VAL A 168 -1.08 2.48 6.13
N ALA A 169 -1.96 3.34 5.65
CA ALA A 169 -1.82 4.00 4.35
C ALA A 169 -2.44 5.39 4.35
N ARG A 170 -2.12 6.17 3.33
CA ARG A 170 -2.72 7.50 3.09
C ARG A 170 -2.55 8.49 4.25
N LEU A 171 -1.46 8.41 5.01
CA LEU A 171 -1.11 9.44 5.98
C LEU A 171 -0.78 10.74 5.23
N ALA A 172 -1.58 11.76 5.47
CA ALA A 172 -1.44 13.07 4.86
C ALA A 172 -1.68 14.18 5.89
N VAL A 173 -0.91 15.27 5.78
CA VAL A 173 -1.08 16.50 6.57
C VAL A 173 -0.98 17.68 5.61
N ARG A 174 -1.97 18.58 5.64
CA ARG A 174 -1.94 19.80 4.81
C ARG A 174 -0.64 20.57 5.07
N PRO A 175 0.03 21.11 4.04
CA PRO A 175 1.35 21.77 4.17
C PRO A 175 1.42 22.79 5.31
N GLU A 176 0.42 23.65 5.43
CA GLU A 176 0.30 24.73 6.41
C GLU A 176 0.07 24.23 7.85
N HIS A 177 -0.25 22.94 8.02
CA HIS A 177 -0.48 22.29 9.33
C HIS A 177 0.63 21.29 9.72
N ARG A 178 1.69 21.20 8.90
CA ARG A 178 2.84 20.31 9.18
C ARG A 178 3.62 20.78 10.40
N ARG A 179 4.47 19.90 10.95
CA ARG A 179 5.36 20.14 12.09
C ARG A 179 4.62 20.49 13.40
N ARG A 180 3.37 20.06 13.52
CA ARG A 180 2.50 20.26 14.71
C ARG A 180 2.17 18.95 15.43
N GLY A 181 2.89 17.85 15.15
CA GLY A 181 2.66 16.54 15.76
C GLY A 181 1.40 15.81 15.26
N LEU A 182 0.66 16.34 14.26
CA LEU A 182 -0.60 15.76 13.81
C LEU A 182 -0.45 14.34 13.25
N ALA A 183 0.62 14.07 12.50
CA ALA A 183 0.90 12.74 11.97
C ALA A 183 1.17 11.73 13.09
N THR A 184 2.00 12.08 14.06
CA THR A 184 2.31 11.23 15.23
C THR A 184 1.05 10.94 16.04
N ARG A 185 0.20 11.95 16.29
CA ARG A 185 -1.08 11.79 17.00
C ARG A 185 -2.03 10.85 16.26
N LEU A 186 -2.17 11.00 14.95
CA LEU A 186 -3.01 10.11 14.15
C LEU A 186 -2.49 8.67 14.14
N MET A 187 -1.18 8.49 14.02
CA MET A 187 -0.56 7.17 14.09
C MET A 187 -0.78 6.51 15.45
N GLY A 188 -0.60 7.26 16.54
CA GLY A 188 -0.83 6.77 17.90
C GLY A 188 -2.28 6.33 18.12
N GLY A 189 -3.23 7.17 17.76
CA GLY A 189 -4.66 6.85 17.87
C GLY A 189 -5.09 5.70 16.96
N LEU A 190 -4.54 5.62 15.73
CA LEU A 190 -4.80 4.51 14.82
C LEU A 190 -4.22 3.19 15.34
N ALA A 191 -3.06 3.23 16.00
CA ALA A 191 -2.49 2.06 16.67
C ALA A 191 -3.39 1.57 17.81
N GLY A 192 -3.95 2.50 18.61
CA GLY A 192 -4.92 2.15 19.65
C GLY A 192 -6.20 1.51 19.08
N TRP A 193 -6.72 2.02 17.96
CA TRP A 193 -7.81 1.38 17.25
C TRP A 193 -7.41 -0.01 16.75
N GLY A 194 -6.24 -0.17 16.15
CA GLY A 194 -5.74 -1.46 15.68
C GLY A 194 -5.63 -2.50 16.79
N LEU A 195 -5.12 -2.10 17.99
CA LEU A 195 -5.08 -2.98 19.17
C LEU A 195 -6.48 -3.41 19.64
N ALA A 196 -7.45 -2.50 19.61
CA ALA A 196 -8.85 -2.83 19.93
C ALA A 196 -9.45 -3.81 18.91
N GLU A 197 -9.00 -3.79 17.67
CA GLU A 197 -9.37 -4.72 16.61
C GLU A 197 -8.49 -5.99 16.59
N SER A 198 -7.71 -6.24 17.64
CA SER A 198 -6.82 -7.40 17.82
C SER A 198 -5.60 -7.44 16.89
N ALA A 199 -5.25 -6.35 16.25
CA ALA A 199 -3.96 -6.24 15.57
C ALA A 199 -2.84 -5.99 16.58
N THR A 200 -1.66 -6.54 16.33
CA THR A 200 -0.47 -6.39 17.19
C THR A 200 0.68 -5.71 16.45
N THR A 201 0.69 -5.83 15.14
CA THR A 201 1.78 -5.38 14.27
C THR A 201 1.27 -4.32 13.28
N CYS A 202 2.00 -3.20 13.22
CA CYS A 202 1.85 -2.21 12.15
C CYS A 202 2.61 -2.69 10.92
N VAL A 203 2.01 -2.52 9.74
CA VAL A 203 2.72 -2.60 8.45
C VAL A 203 2.37 -1.38 7.62
N LEU A 204 3.35 -0.85 6.92
CA LEU A 204 3.16 0.24 5.97
C LEU A 204 4.16 0.14 4.82
N GLN A 205 3.80 0.75 3.71
CA GLN A 205 4.63 0.79 2.51
C GLN A 205 4.91 2.24 2.16
N VAL A 206 6.18 2.59 2.03
CA VAL A 206 6.64 3.96 1.81
C VAL A 206 7.69 4.00 0.70
N ALA A 207 7.56 4.96 -0.23
CA ALA A 207 8.55 5.17 -1.27
C ALA A 207 9.91 5.56 -0.67
N GLU A 208 11.00 5.03 -1.20
CA GLU A 208 12.36 5.25 -0.67
C GLU A 208 12.78 6.74 -0.59
N HIS A 209 12.25 7.55 -1.50
CA HIS A 209 12.53 8.99 -1.52
C HIS A 209 11.75 9.79 -0.46
N ASN A 210 10.73 9.21 0.17
CA ASN A 210 9.92 9.89 1.21
C ASN A 210 10.61 9.82 2.59
N THR A 211 11.79 10.43 2.67
CA THR A 211 12.64 10.39 3.87
C THR A 211 11.96 10.96 5.12
N ALA A 212 11.05 11.91 4.95
CA ALA A 212 10.31 12.49 6.07
C ALA A 212 9.33 11.48 6.70
N ALA A 213 8.63 10.70 5.89
CA ALA A 213 7.75 9.65 6.38
C ALA A 213 8.54 8.49 6.98
N ILE A 214 9.65 8.07 6.36
CA ILE A 214 10.53 7.01 6.87
C ILE A 214 11.01 7.37 8.28
N ARG A 215 11.54 8.57 8.50
CA ARG A 215 11.97 9.04 9.82
C ARG A 215 10.84 9.02 10.86
N LEU A 216 9.65 9.48 10.50
CA LEU A 216 8.48 9.42 11.38
C LEU A 216 8.20 7.97 11.80
N TYR A 217 8.23 7.03 10.88
CA TYR A 217 7.94 5.62 11.18
C TYR A 217 9.04 4.97 12.02
N GLU A 218 10.32 5.32 11.79
CA GLU A 218 11.44 4.91 12.63
C GLU A 218 11.33 5.45 14.08
N GLU A 219 10.96 6.73 14.24
CA GLU A 219 10.69 7.34 15.54
C GLU A 219 9.54 6.64 16.30
N LEU A 220 8.54 6.12 15.57
CA LEU A 220 7.46 5.31 16.13
C LEU A 220 7.87 3.85 16.42
N GLY A 221 9.10 3.47 16.09
CA GLY A 221 9.65 2.14 16.36
C GLY A 221 9.36 1.11 15.26
N CYS A 222 9.02 1.56 14.07
CA CYS A 222 9.00 0.72 12.88
C CYS A 222 10.42 0.59 12.31
N SER A 223 10.69 -0.55 11.68
CA SER A 223 11.93 -0.81 10.94
C SER A 223 11.63 -1.40 9.57
N GLU A 224 12.59 -1.26 8.67
CA GLU A 224 12.52 -1.90 7.35
C GLU A 224 12.49 -3.43 7.53
N HIS A 225 11.50 -4.06 6.91
CA HIS A 225 11.38 -5.51 6.83
C HIS A 225 11.92 -6.05 5.51
N HIS A 226 11.52 -5.41 4.40
CA HIS A 226 11.99 -5.71 3.06
C HIS A 226 11.63 -4.55 2.12
N ARG A 227 12.03 -4.69 0.85
CA ARG A 227 11.71 -3.74 -0.23
C ARG A 227 11.06 -4.44 -1.38
N TYR A 228 10.31 -3.69 -2.19
CA TYR A 228 9.81 -4.14 -3.47
C TYR A 228 10.00 -3.07 -4.54
N ARG A 229 9.95 -3.52 -5.80
CA ARG A 229 10.04 -2.68 -7.00
C ARG A 229 8.88 -2.97 -7.93
N TYR A 230 8.53 -1.95 -8.71
CA TYR A 230 7.66 -2.16 -9.86
C TYR A 230 8.50 -2.44 -11.10
N TRP A 231 8.12 -3.50 -11.81
CA TRP A 231 8.75 -3.93 -13.04
C TRP A 231 7.76 -3.84 -14.20
N VAL A 232 8.25 -3.48 -15.40
CA VAL A 232 7.46 -3.33 -16.62
C VAL A 232 8.19 -3.99 -17.78
N PRO A 233 7.47 -4.41 -18.84
CA PRO A 233 8.13 -4.89 -20.06
C PRO A 233 9.13 -3.85 -20.58
N ALA A 234 10.33 -4.28 -20.99
CA ALA A 234 11.21 -3.41 -21.74
C ALA A 234 10.52 -3.06 -23.07
N VAL A 235 10.49 -1.78 -23.41
CA VAL A 235 9.94 -1.34 -24.70
C VAL A 235 10.83 -1.91 -25.80
N SER A 236 10.22 -2.67 -26.70
CA SER A 236 10.90 -3.21 -27.91
C SER A 236 11.21 -2.09 -28.87
#